data_2d2146724179133540dbb1db3871e251
#
_entry.id   2d2146724179133540dbb1db3871e251
#
_cell.length_a   1.000
_cell.length_b   1.000
_cell.length_c   1.000
_cell.angle_alpha   90.00
_cell.angle_beta   90.00
_cell.angle_gamma   90.00
#
_symmetry.space_group_name_H-M   'P 1'
#
loop_
_entity.id
_entity.type
_entity.pdbx_description
1 polymer ?
#
loop_
_entity_poly.entity_id
_entity_poly.type
_entity_poly.pdbx_seq_one_letter_code
_entity_poly.pdbx_strand_id
1 'polypeptide(L)'
;MTHYAVLETHQALGETTYIADPSKITDLCRYLKDTEKFIRLSAVTAVDWHPAEPRFEVVYHLHSIERNVRIRVKCRVAGTNPEIDSVTGVWSGADWYEREVFDLFGIGFRNHPNLQRILMPLDWEGHPLRKDYPVHGYKYSYSNE
;
A
#
# COMPACT_ATOMS: atom_id res chain seq x y z
N MET A 1 -16.98 -12.15 7.18
CA MET A 1 -16.63 -10.82 7.70
C MET A 1 -17.42 -9.75 6.93
N THR A 2 -18.02 -8.84 7.62
CA THR A 2 -18.79 -7.75 7.02
C THR A 2 -18.35 -6.43 7.66
N HIS A 3 -17.96 -5.46 6.82
CA HIS A 3 -17.56 -4.14 7.27
C HIS A 3 -17.95 -3.13 6.20
N TYR A 4 -18.40 -1.95 6.63
CA TYR A 4 -18.90 -0.92 5.71
C TYR A 4 -17.84 -0.41 4.73
N ALA A 5 -16.55 -0.56 5.05
CA ALA A 5 -15.45 -0.13 4.18
C ALA A 5 -15.15 -1.14 3.06
N VAL A 6 -15.65 -2.37 3.15
CA VAL A 6 -15.39 -3.40 2.15
C VAL A 6 -16.35 -3.25 0.98
N LEU A 7 -15.82 -3.05 -0.21
CA LEU A 7 -16.60 -2.87 -1.44
C LEU A 7 -16.85 -4.20 -2.14
N GLU A 8 -15.85 -5.08 -2.17
CA GLU A 8 -15.93 -6.39 -2.81
C GLU A 8 -15.11 -7.40 -2.02
N THR A 9 -15.49 -8.67 -2.11
CA THR A 9 -14.75 -9.78 -1.52
C THR A 9 -14.50 -10.84 -2.58
N HIS A 10 -13.25 -11.26 -2.73
CA HIS A 10 -12.85 -12.30 -3.67
C HIS A 10 -12.16 -13.44 -2.92
N GLN A 11 -12.50 -14.67 -3.27
CA GLN A 11 -11.85 -15.85 -2.72
C GLN A 11 -11.31 -16.69 -3.85
N ALA A 12 -10.02 -17.03 -3.77
CA ALA A 12 -9.37 -17.87 -4.76
C ALA A 12 -8.21 -18.62 -4.12
N LEU A 13 -8.11 -19.93 -4.40
CA LEU A 13 -6.99 -20.77 -3.93
C LEU A 13 -6.79 -20.70 -2.41
N GLY A 14 -7.89 -20.61 -1.67
CA GLY A 14 -7.84 -20.57 -0.21
C GLY A 14 -7.48 -19.21 0.37
N GLU A 15 -7.30 -18.18 -0.45
CA GLU A 15 -7.00 -16.83 -0.01
C GLU A 15 -8.20 -15.92 -0.19
N THR A 16 -8.40 -15.03 0.78
CA THR A 16 -9.45 -14.02 0.74
C THR A 16 -8.85 -12.66 0.48
N THR A 17 -9.43 -11.93 -0.47
CA THR A 17 -9.04 -10.56 -0.80
C THR A 17 -10.24 -9.65 -0.64
N TYR A 18 -10.07 -8.58 0.12
CA TYR A 18 -11.08 -7.55 0.31
C TYR A 18 -10.69 -6.31 -0.47
N ILE A 19 -11.56 -5.85 -1.36
CA ILE A 19 -11.39 -4.56 -2.04
C ILE A 19 -12.09 -3.53 -1.15
N ALA A 20 -11.35 -2.55 -0.68
CA ALA A 20 -11.84 -1.61 0.33
C ALA A 20 -11.80 -0.17 -0.17
N ASP A 21 -12.62 0.67 0.45
CA ASP A 21 -12.64 2.11 0.23
C ASP A 21 -11.40 2.72 0.89
N PRO A 22 -10.49 3.34 0.12
CA PRO A 22 -9.27 3.90 0.68
C PRO A 22 -9.51 5.00 1.72
N SER A 23 -10.63 5.70 1.64
CA SER A 23 -10.95 6.74 2.63
C SER A 23 -11.30 6.17 4.01
N LYS A 24 -11.53 4.87 4.10
CA LYS A 24 -11.94 4.20 5.34
C LYS A 24 -10.96 3.10 5.76
N ILE A 25 -9.75 3.15 5.22
CA ILE A 25 -8.75 2.08 5.45
C ILE A 25 -8.38 1.96 6.92
N THR A 26 -8.24 3.06 7.63
CA THR A 26 -7.85 3.04 9.04
C THR A 26 -8.91 2.35 9.89
N ASP A 27 -10.18 2.66 9.66
CA ASP A 27 -11.27 2.03 10.38
C ASP A 27 -11.34 0.54 10.11
N LEU A 28 -11.19 0.14 8.84
CA LEU A 28 -11.19 -1.27 8.47
C LEU A 28 -10.02 -2.01 9.11
N CYS A 29 -8.82 -1.44 9.07
CA CYS A 29 -7.64 -2.08 9.65
C CYS A 29 -7.77 -2.23 11.15
N ARG A 30 -8.30 -1.23 11.83
CA ARG A 30 -8.53 -1.30 13.27
C ARG A 30 -9.54 -2.40 13.61
N TYR A 31 -10.62 -2.51 12.83
CA TYR A 31 -11.60 -3.58 12.99
C TYR A 31 -10.97 -4.95 12.79
N LEU A 32 -10.18 -5.10 11.72
CA LEU A 32 -9.54 -6.38 11.40
C LEU A 32 -8.56 -6.80 12.49
N LYS A 33 -7.81 -5.85 13.06
CA LYS A 33 -6.88 -6.15 14.14
C LYS A 33 -7.61 -6.50 15.43
N ASP A 34 -8.54 -5.64 15.86
CA ASP A 34 -9.14 -5.73 17.19
C ASP A 34 -10.24 -6.78 17.26
N THR A 35 -11.08 -6.87 16.23
CA THR A 35 -12.25 -7.76 16.23
C THR A 35 -11.95 -9.09 15.55
N GLU A 36 -11.31 -9.07 14.38
CA GLU A 36 -11.03 -10.27 13.60
C GLU A 36 -9.67 -10.89 13.92
N LYS A 37 -8.91 -10.25 14.82
CA LYS A 37 -7.63 -10.78 15.33
C LYS A 37 -6.52 -10.92 14.30
N PHE A 38 -6.51 -10.06 13.30
CA PHE A 38 -5.38 -9.96 12.39
C PHE A 38 -4.31 -9.07 13.02
N ILE A 39 -3.60 -9.64 13.99
CA ILE A 39 -2.65 -8.88 14.80
C ILE A 39 -1.32 -8.63 14.09
N ARG A 40 -1.06 -9.34 12.98
CA ARG A 40 0.19 -9.21 12.25
C ARG A 40 -0.05 -8.59 10.88
N LEU A 41 0.61 -7.46 10.64
CA LEU A 41 0.74 -6.89 9.30
C LEU A 41 2.01 -7.48 8.68
N SER A 42 1.84 -8.35 7.69
CA SER A 42 2.97 -9.04 7.04
C SER A 42 3.70 -8.14 6.07
N ALA A 43 2.98 -7.28 5.36
CA ALA A 43 3.56 -6.35 4.40
C ALA A 43 2.52 -5.33 3.95
N VAL A 44 3.00 -4.19 3.48
CA VAL A 44 2.23 -3.23 2.67
C VAL A 44 3.00 -3.05 1.39
N THR A 45 2.34 -3.31 0.25
CA THR A 45 2.95 -3.18 -1.06
C THR A 45 2.04 -2.35 -1.96
N ALA A 46 2.45 -2.14 -3.19
CA ALA A 46 1.61 -1.45 -4.16
C ALA A 46 1.77 -2.05 -5.54
N VAL A 47 0.77 -1.82 -6.38
CA VAL A 47 0.78 -2.18 -7.79
C VAL A 47 0.48 -0.93 -8.59
N ASP A 48 1.23 -0.72 -9.68
CA ASP A 48 0.99 0.35 -10.61
C ASP A 48 0.24 -0.21 -11.81
N TRP A 49 -1.01 0.23 -11.99
CA TRP A 49 -1.86 -0.20 -13.09
C TRP A 49 -1.83 0.75 -14.30
N HIS A 50 -0.79 1.63 -14.35
CA HIS A 50 -0.65 2.57 -15.46
C HIS A 50 -0.88 1.87 -16.82
N PRO A 51 -1.65 2.42 -17.76
CA PRO A 51 -2.30 3.73 -17.74
C PRO A 51 -3.73 3.76 -17.15
N ALA A 52 -4.17 2.71 -16.48
CA ALA A 52 -5.51 2.65 -15.90
C ALA A 52 -5.67 3.63 -14.71
N GLU A 53 -6.90 4.13 -14.51
CA GLU A 53 -7.25 4.93 -13.35
C GLU A 53 -8.45 4.30 -12.62
N PRO A 54 -8.44 4.25 -11.29
CA PRO A 54 -7.38 4.69 -10.37
C PRO A 54 -6.08 3.92 -10.60
N ARG A 55 -4.96 4.64 -10.65
CA ARG A 55 -3.68 4.08 -11.12
C ARG A 55 -3.05 3.08 -10.16
N PHE A 56 -2.98 3.46 -8.87
CA PHE A 56 -2.26 2.64 -7.89
C PHE A 56 -3.20 1.78 -7.07
N GLU A 57 -2.71 0.64 -6.65
CA GLU A 57 -3.42 -0.23 -5.73
C GLU A 57 -2.49 -0.54 -4.56
N VAL A 58 -2.89 -0.13 -3.35
CA VAL A 58 -2.14 -0.42 -2.13
C VAL A 58 -2.65 -1.74 -1.57
N VAL A 59 -1.75 -2.66 -1.30
CA VAL A 59 -2.09 -4.01 -0.86
C VAL A 59 -1.54 -4.26 0.53
N TYR A 60 -2.42 -4.59 1.46
CA TYR A 60 -2.09 -4.91 2.85
C TYR A 60 -2.20 -6.42 3.04
N HIS A 61 -1.11 -7.05 3.46
CA HIS A 61 -1.08 -8.49 3.74
C HIS A 61 -1.19 -8.68 5.24
N LEU A 62 -2.26 -9.33 5.67
CA LEU A 62 -2.57 -9.51 7.08
C LEU A 62 -2.59 -10.99 7.45
N HIS A 63 -2.21 -11.29 8.68
CA HIS A 63 -2.18 -12.65 9.21
C HIS A 63 -2.77 -12.69 10.61
N SER A 64 -3.73 -13.59 10.80
CA SER A 64 -4.23 -13.94 12.12
C SER A 64 -3.49 -15.19 12.58
N ILE A 65 -2.58 -15.04 13.53
CA ILE A 65 -1.79 -16.14 14.07
C ILE A 65 -2.72 -17.12 14.79
N GLU A 66 -3.68 -16.59 15.54
CA GLU A 66 -4.63 -17.36 16.32
C GLU A 66 -5.45 -18.34 15.46
N ARG A 67 -5.93 -17.85 14.31
CA ARG A 67 -6.75 -18.66 13.39
C ARG A 67 -5.96 -19.27 12.25
N ASN A 68 -4.68 -18.89 12.11
CA ASN A 68 -3.81 -19.24 10.99
C ASN A 68 -4.47 -18.94 9.64
N VAL A 69 -5.00 -17.73 9.51
CA VAL A 69 -5.66 -17.25 8.31
C VAL A 69 -4.92 -16.03 7.78
N ARG A 70 -4.71 -15.99 6.47
CA ARG A 70 -4.11 -14.85 5.78
C ARG A 70 -5.13 -14.22 4.86
N ILE A 71 -5.15 -12.88 4.84
CA ILE A 71 -6.01 -12.12 3.94
C ILE A 71 -5.22 -11.00 3.29
N ARG A 72 -5.77 -10.45 2.21
CA ARG A 72 -5.27 -9.23 1.58
C ARG A 72 -6.38 -8.20 1.57
N VAL A 73 -5.97 -6.95 1.81
CA VAL A 73 -6.87 -5.80 1.65
C VAL A 73 -6.26 -4.92 0.57
N LYS A 74 -7.04 -4.58 -0.44
CA LYS A 74 -6.58 -3.78 -1.58
C LYS A 74 -7.39 -2.50 -1.66
N CYS A 75 -6.70 -1.38 -1.85
CA CYS A 75 -7.31 -0.06 -2.02
C CYS A 75 -6.77 0.60 -3.28
N ARG A 76 -7.66 1.05 -4.16
CA ARG A 76 -7.26 1.79 -5.37
C ARG A 76 -7.09 3.26 -5.03
N VAL A 77 -6.02 3.83 -5.53
CA VAL A 77 -5.63 5.23 -5.26
C VAL A 77 -5.36 5.94 -6.59
N ALA A 78 -5.81 7.17 -6.70
CA ALA A 78 -5.64 7.95 -7.93
C ALA A 78 -4.18 8.18 -8.29
N GLY A 79 -3.90 8.28 -9.60
CA GLY A 79 -2.54 8.52 -10.08
C GLY A 79 -2.04 9.94 -9.86
N THR A 80 -2.96 10.90 -9.66
CA THR A 80 -2.61 12.30 -9.38
C THR A 80 -2.68 12.53 -7.88
N ASN A 81 -1.58 12.98 -7.27
CA ASN A 81 -1.46 13.19 -5.83
C ASN A 81 -1.93 11.97 -5.04
N PRO A 82 -1.35 10.78 -5.29
CA PRO A 82 -1.81 9.58 -4.62
C PRO A 82 -1.54 9.64 -3.13
N GLU A 83 -2.59 9.49 -2.34
CA GLU A 83 -2.51 9.51 -0.88
C GLU A 83 -3.51 8.55 -0.27
N ILE A 84 -3.13 7.96 0.86
CA ILE A 84 -4.00 7.13 1.67
C ILE A 84 -3.59 7.32 3.14
N ASP A 85 -4.50 7.13 4.06
CA ASP A 85 -4.17 7.28 5.48
C ASP A 85 -3.20 6.20 5.95
N SER A 86 -2.23 6.61 6.76
CA SER A 86 -1.28 5.69 7.38
C SER A 86 -2.00 4.75 8.37
N VAL A 87 -1.55 3.51 8.42
CA VAL A 87 -2.04 2.54 9.41
C VAL A 87 -1.01 2.26 10.51
N THR A 88 -0.04 3.16 10.69
CA THR A 88 0.94 3.06 11.79
C THR A 88 0.28 3.12 13.16
N GLY A 89 -0.86 3.79 13.27
CA GLY A 89 -1.64 3.81 14.51
C GLY A 89 -2.31 2.48 14.83
N VAL A 90 -2.43 1.59 13.85
CA VAL A 90 -2.99 0.25 14.05
C VAL A 90 -1.87 -0.77 14.24
N TRP A 91 -0.87 -0.76 13.37
CA TRP A 91 0.32 -1.61 13.47
C TRP A 91 1.57 -0.75 13.34
N SER A 92 2.38 -0.70 14.38
CA SER A 92 3.60 0.10 14.36
C SER A 92 4.57 -0.34 13.26
N GLY A 93 4.56 -1.62 12.91
CA GLY A 93 5.39 -2.15 11.83
C GLY A 93 5.05 -1.60 10.44
N ALA A 94 3.89 -0.96 10.29
CA ALA A 94 3.52 -0.34 9.02
C ALA A 94 4.46 0.80 8.64
N ASP A 95 5.12 1.43 9.60
CA ASP A 95 6.06 2.55 9.36
C ASP A 95 7.03 2.21 8.22
N TRP A 96 7.75 1.12 8.34
CA TRP A 96 8.75 0.72 7.35
C TRP A 96 8.10 0.43 6.00
N TYR A 97 7.05 -0.37 5.98
CA TYR A 97 6.40 -0.77 4.73
C TYR A 97 5.80 0.42 3.97
N GLU A 98 5.19 1.36 4.70
CA GLU A 98 4.62 2.55 4.08
C GLU A 98 5.71 3.45 3.50
N ARG A 99 6.85 3.56 4.17
CA ARG A 99 7.98 4.32 3.65
C ARG A 99 8.53 3.69 2.38
N GLU A 100 8.60 2.37 2.29
CA GLU A 100 9.01 1.68 1.07
C GLU A 100 8.08 2.01 -0.11
N VAL A 101 6.78 1.95 0.13
CA VAL A 101 5.78 2.26 -0.91
C VAL A 101 5.89 3.72 -1.34
N PHE A 102 6.03 4.64 -0.39
CA PHE A 102 6.24 6.05 -0.68
C PHE A 102 7.50 6.24 -1.54
N ASP A 103 8.61 5.62 -1.13
CA ASP A 103 9.89 5.76 -1.80
C ASP A 103 9.84 5.28 -3.25
N LEU A 104 9.26 4.10 -3.47
CA LEU A 104 9.32 3.42 -4.76
C LEU A 104 8.19 3.80 -5.71
N PHE A 105 7.02 4.19 -5.19
CA PHE A 105 5.85 4.52 -6.00
C PHE A 105 5.41 5.98 -5.89
N GLY A 106 5.82 6.67 -4.84
CA GLY A 106 5.40 8.05 -4.62
C GLY A 106 4.00 8.19 -4.04
N ILE A 107 3.48 7.15 -3.40
CA ILE A 107 2.18 7.21 -2.73
C ILE A 107 2.38 7.79 -1.34
N GLY A 108 1.68 8.90 -1.03
CA GLY A 108 1.77 9.53 0.29
C GLY A 108 0.90 8.81 1.31
N PHE A 109 1.36 8.79 2.54
CA PHE A 109 0.61 8.21 3.66
C PHE A 109 0.33 9.30 4.69
N ARG A 110 -0.92 9.76 4.76
CA ARG A 110 -1.32 10.85 5.66
C ARG A 110 -1.20 10.39 7.10
N ASN A 111 -0.72 11.29 7.96
CA ASN A 111 -0.49 11.04 9.39
C ASN A 111 0.59 10.01 9.68
N HIS A 112 1.46 9.73 8.72
CA HIS A 112 2.65 8.93 8.98
C HIS A 112 3.61 9.73 9.87
N PRO A 113 4.20 9.09 10.89
CA PRO A 113 5.07 9.81 11.84
C PRO A 113 6.35 10.36 11.22
N ASN A 114 6.86 9.74 10.16
CA ASN A 114 8.13 10.17 9.54
C ASN A 114 8.23 9.62 8.12
N LEU A 115 7.48 10.21 7.19
CA LEU A 115 7.45 9.72 5.81
C LEU A 115 8.66 10.22 5.02
N GLN A 116 9.70 9.41 5.00
CA GLN A 116 10.95 9.70 4.29
C GLN A 116 11.40 8.49 3.49
N ARG A 117 12.19 8.74 2.46
CA ARG A 117 12.79 7.66 1.67
C ARG A 117 13.72 6.80 2.53
N ILE A 118 13.77 5.51 2.23
CA ILE A 118 14.61 4.56 2.97
C ILE A 118 15.49 3.69 2.06
N LEU A 119 15.04 3.42 0.84
CA LEU A 119 15.77 2.58 -0.10
C LEU A 119 16.59 3.41 -1.09
N MET A 120 16.03 4.54 -1.52
CA MET A 120 16.72 5.45 -2.44
C MET A 120 17.33 6.61 -1.67
N PRO A 121 18.41 7.22 -2.20
CA PRO A 121 18.97 8.44 -1.61
C PRO A 121 17.91 9.53 -1.50
N LEU A 122 18.02 10.37 -0.48
CA LEU A 122 17.05 11.44 -0.24
C LEU A 122 16.91 12.42 -1.40
N ASP A 123 17.99 12.59 -2.17
CA ASP A 123 18.03 13.48 -3.34
C ASP A 123 17.69 12.76 -4.65
N TRP A 124 17.29 11.49 -4.59
CA TRP A 124 16.94 10.75 -5.79
C TRP A 124 15.67 11.31 -6.42
N GLU A 125 15.66 11.44 -7.73
CA GLU A 125 14.50 11.94 -8.47
C GLU A 125 13.62 10.78 -8.94
N GLY A 126 12.31 10.93 -8.73
CA GLY A 126 11.32 9.96 -9.20
C GLY A 126 11.18 8.75 -8.29
N HIS A 127 10.32 7.84 -8.74
CA HIS A 127 9.93 6.65 -7.98
C HIS A 127 10.13 5.43 -8.86
N PRO A 128 11.16 4.61 -8.57
CA PRO A 128 11.66 3.60 -9.51
C PRO A 128 10.68 2.50 -9.90
N LEU A 129 9.67 2.19 -9.08
CA LEU A 129 8.73 1.11 -9.40
C LEU A 129 7.50 1.57 -10.17
N ARG A 130 7.40 2.86 -10.51
CA ARG A 130 6.35 3.32 -11.42
C ARG A 130 6.62 2.79 -12.82
N LYS A 131 5.57 2.36 -13.50
CA LYS A 131 5.70 1.79 -14.86
C LYS A 131 6.23 2.78 -15.88
N ASP A 132 5.99 4.07 -15.69
CA ASP A 132 6.46 5.12 -16.59
C ASP A 132 7.79 5.73 -16.15
N TYR A 133 8.47 5.13 -15.16
CA TYR A 133 9.79 5.56 -14.74
C TYR A 133 10.81 5.20 -15.83
N PRO A 134 11.69 6.14 -16.22
CA PRO A 134 12.70 5.85 -17.26
C PRO A 134 13.64 4.72 -16.85
N VAL A 135 14.02 3.89 -17.82
CA VAL A 135 14.90 2.74 -17.60
C VAL A 135 16.19 3.14 -16.89
N HIS A 136 16.76 4.30 -17.27
CA HIS A 136 18.01 4.80 -16.71
C HIS A 136 17.82 5.79 -15.57
N GLY A 137 16.57 6.09 -15.19
CA GLY A 137 16.25 7.09 -14.20
C GLY A 137 16.36 8.52 -14.74
N TYR A 138 15.93 9.48 -13.92
CA TYR A 138 15.96 10.90 -14.30
C TYR A 138 17.35 11.53 -14.14
N LYS A 139 18.18 10.97 -13.28
CA LYS A 139 19.48 11.53 -12.95
C LYS A 139 20.50 11.42 -14.09
N TYR A 140 20.33 10.40 -14.94
CA TYR A 140 21.23 10.15 -16.06
C TYR A 140 20.50 10.40 -17.38
N SER A 141 21.12 11.20 -18.25
CA SER A 141 20.57 11.47 -19.57
C SER A 141 21.34 10.66 -20.60
N TYR A 142 20.63 9.87 -21.39
CA TYR A 142 21.21 9.04 -22.43
C TYR A 142 20.63 9.48 -23.78
N SER A 143 20.93 10.71 -24.16
CA SER A 143 20.34 11.33 -25.34
C SER A 143 20.68 10.62 -26.65
N ASN A 144 21.66 9.75 -26.64
CA ASN A 144 22.09 9.00 -27.83
C ASN A 144 21.42 7.63 -27.95
N GLU A 145 20.52 7.32 -27.06
CA GLU A 145 19.85 6.02 -27.02
C GLU A 145 18.50 6.05 -27.68
#